data_89249ab43cd4f1d0547b24e8fb78c2a7
#
_entry.id   89249ab43cd4f1d0547b24e8fb78c2a7
#
_cell.length_a   1.000
_cell.length_b   1.000
_cell.length_c   1.000
_cell.angle_alpha   90.00
_cell.angle_beta   90.00
_cell.angle_gamma   90.00
#
_symmetry.space_group_name_H-M   'P 1'
#
loop_
_entity.id
_entity.type
_entity.pdbx_description
1 polymer ?
#
loop_
_entity_poly.entity_id
_entity_poly.type
_entity_poly.pdbx_seq_one_letter_code
_entity_poly.pdbx_strand_id
1 'polypeptide(L)'
;MTVRDWRQIPPVPTLAFKHAELRCGSAERTFVTTGTTQGPPHRGRHALPDLRLYRTAARAGLQEFVFPDSEELCILSLVPSAEERPESSLAQMISWAVADFGGAGSGWFASGDRLDCTGFADALRHSERCGAPVCIMTTTGALIRFFDYCREVGGTFRLPHGSRLMDTGGTKGAPRTLSRNGLLQACWSTLAIPGYFCVNEYGMTELSSQLYDNVIRDRVHGRGTHRAKAGPHWLRTLVLDPGSLREVPPGEKGILCHVDLANAGTAVAVLTEDVGRLTADGLHLIGRVSGAEARGCSLTVAEFVEADRLQPPA
;
A
#
# COMPACT_ATOMS: atom_id res chain seq x y z
N MET A 1 20.78 24.15 -7.06
CA MET A 1 21.45 22.88 -7.38
C MET A 1 20.75 22.27 -8.59
N THR A 2 21.45 21.93 -9.68
CA THR A 2 20.82 21.31 -10.85
C THR A 2 21.02 19.80 -10.75
N VAL A 3 19.93 19.04 -10.54
CA VAL A 3 19.95 17.58 -10.54
C VAL A 3 19.97 17.09 -11.99
N ARG A 4 20.95 16.28 -12.37
CA ARG A 4 21.09 15.70 -13.72
C ARG A 4 20.82 14.20 -13.77
N ASP A 5 20.84 13.53 -12.62
CA ASP A 5 20.53 12.12 -12.43
C ASP A 5 19.50 12.01 -11.30
N TRP A 6 18.42 11.28 -11.52
CA TRP A 6 17.35 11.08 -10.53
C TRP A 6 17.86 10.45 -9.23
N ARG A 7 18.96 9.68 -9.26
CA ARG A 7 19.62 9.13 -8.06
C ARG A 7 20.23 10.19 -7.16
N GLN A 8 20.42 11.40 -7.67
CA GLN A 8 20.99 12.55 -6.93
C GLN A 8 19.91 13.42 -6.30
N ILE A 9 18.62 13.09 -6.48
CA ILE A 9 17.53 13.81 -5.80
C ILE A 9 17.67 13.55 -4.30
N PRO A 10 17.84 14.58 -3.46
CA PRO A 10 17.94 14.40 -2.03
C PRO A 10 16.69 13.74 -1.47
N PRO A 11 16.78 12.59 -0.79
CA PRO A 11 15.61 11.93 -0.26
C PRO A 11 15.09 12.62 1.01
N VAL A 12 13.79 12.76 1.10
CA VAL A 12 13.08 13.27 2.27
C VAL A 12 12.68 12.10 3.17
N PRO A 13 13.12 12.04 4.43
CA PRO A 13 12.69 11.00 5.36
C PRO A 13 11.18 11.06 5.63
N THR A 14 10.53 9.92 5.78
CA THR A 14 9.09 9.84 6.13
C THR A 14 8.76 10.62 7.42
N LEU A 15 9.70 10.69 8.35
CA LEU A 15 9.55 11.47 9.59
C LEU A 15 9.38 12.97 9.33
N ALA A 16 9.95 13.52 8.25
CA ALA A 16 9.82 14.93 7.91
C ALA A 16 8.36 15.34 7.66
N PHE A 17 7.52 14.44 7.14
CA PHE A 17 6.08 14.68 6.94
C PHE A 17 5.29 14.88 8.25
N LYS A 18 5.90 14.61 9.40
CA LYS A 18 5.32 14.93 10.72
C LYS A 18 5.64 16.35 11.18
N HIS A 19 6.68 16.96 10.64
CA HIS A 19 7.24 18.21 11.12
C HIS A 19 7.14 19.35 10.11
N ALA A 20 7.07 19.03 8.81
CA ALA A 20 7.02 20.00 7.73
C ALA A 20 5.85 19.71 6.77
N GLU A 21 5.28 20.75 6.20
CA GLU A 21 4.28 20.65 5.14
C GLU A 21 4.99 20.72 3.78
N LEU A 22 5.24 19.55 3.20
CA LEU A 22 5.99 19.39 1.95
C LEU A 22 5.04 19.48 0.76
N ARG A 23 4.91 20.65 0.15
CA ARG A 23 4.05 20.86 -1.02
C ARG A 23 4.43 22.06 -1.86
N CYS A 24 4.06 22.02 -3.13
CA CYS A 24 4.14 23.15 -4.07
C CYS A 24 2.74 23.77 -4.19
N GLY A 25 2.51 24.97 -3.67
CA GLY A 25 1.21 25.64 -3.74
C GLY A 25 0.20 25.20 -2.68
N SER A 26 -1.09 25.48 -2.89
CA SER A 26 -2.18 25.08 -1.98
C SER A 26 -2.51 23.60 -2.11
N ALA A 27 -2.86 22.92 -1.03
CA ALA A 27 -3.27 21.53 -1.06
C ALA A 27 -4.74 21.39 -1.47
N GLU A 28 -5.01 20.53 -2.45
CA GLU A 28 -6.35 20.06 -2.76
C GLU A 28 -6.83 19.06 -1.70
N ARG A 29 -5.94 18.17 -1.25
CA ARG A 29 -6.22 17.16 -0.22
C ARG A 29 -4.99 16.91 0.66
N THR A 30 -5.25 16.68 1.94
CA THR A 30 -4.20 16.22 2.88
C THR A 30 -4.55 14.85 3.41
N PHE A 31 -3.68 13.86 3.15
CA PHE A 31 -3.76 12.54 3.75
C PHE A 31 -2.92 12.49 5.02
N VAL A 32 -3.34 11.64 5.98
CA VAL A 32 -2.73 11.57 7.31
C VAL A 32 -2.37 10.12 7.62
N THR A 33 -1.12 9.90 8.08
CA THR A 33 -0.68 8.56 8.47
C THR A 33 -1.48 8.03 9.66
N THR A 34 -1.69 6.73 9.74
CA THR A 34 -2.42 6.09 10.84
C THR A 34 -1.74 6.20 12.19
N GLY A 35 -0.49 6.69 12.26
CA GLY A 35 0.31 7.07 13.43
C GLY A 35 0.04 6.28 14.72
N THR A 36 0.72 5.13 14.90
CA THR A 36 0.41 4.19 15.99
C THR A 36 1.34 4.29 17.20
N THR A 37 2.39 5.15 17.15
CA THR A 37 3.45 5.10 18.16
C THR A 37 3.36 6.21 19.22
N GLN A 38 2.74 7.37 18.94
CA GLN A 38 2.77 8.53 19.85
C GLN A 38 1.47 9.36 19.87
N GLY A 39 0.34 8.87 19.29
CA GLY A 39 -0.93 9.59 19.33
C GLY A 39 -1.14 10.68 18.26
N PRO A 40 -2.32 11.37 18.27
CA PRO A 40 -2.78 12.24 17.19
C PRO A 40 -1.87 13.41 16.78
N PRO A 41 -1.15 14.12 17.66
CA PRO A 41 -0.36 15.29 17.27
C PRO A 41 0.90 14.95 16.47
N HIS A 42 1.27 13.66 16.35
CA HIS A 42 2.50 13.21 15.68
C HIS A 42 2.27 12.40 14.40
N ARG A 43 1.12 12.61 13.74
CA ARG A 43 0.83 11.95 12.46
C ARG A 43 1.49 12.69 11.31
N GLY A 44 2.13 11.93 10.40
CA GLY A 44 2.64 12.49 9.14
C GLY A 44 1.50 12.97 8.25
N ARG A 45 1.72 14.09 7.54
CA ARG A 45 0.74 14.73 6.67
C ARG A 45 1.30 14.82 5.25
N HIS A 46 0.59 14.24 4.29
CA HIS A 46 0.92 14.36 2.89
C HIS A 46 -0.11 15.27 2.22
N ALA A 47 0.28 16.50 1.96
CA ALA A 47 -0.58 17.54 1.40
C ALA A 47 -0.39 17.58 -0.12
N LEU A 48 -1.30 16.96 -0.86
CA LEU A 48 -1.26 16.90 -2.32
C LEU A 48 -1.91 18.15 -2.94
N PRO A 49 -1.17 18.91 -3.77
CA PRO A 49 -1.72 20.07 -4.47
C PRO A 49 -2.74 19.68 -5.55
N ASP A 50 -2.63 18.46 -6.08
CA ASP A 50 -3.47 17.95 -7.15
C ASP A 50 -3.60 16.42 -7.02
N LEU A 51 -4.82 15.93 -6.97
CA LEU A 51 -5.11 14.50 -6.87
C LEU A 51 -4.99 13.74 -8.20
N ARG A 52 -4.90 14.43 -9.35
CA ARG A 52 -4.88 13.78 -10.67
C ARG A 52 -3.70 12.83 -10.84
N LEU A 53 -2.50 13.22 -10.37
CA LEU A 53 -1.32 12.34 -10.45
C LEU A 53 -1.51 11.09 -9.59
N TYR A 54 -1.99 11.24 -8.37
CA TYR A 54 -2.27 10.10 -7.48
C TYR A 54 -3.34 9.18 -8.08
N ARG A 55 -4.46 9.74 -8.57
CA ARG A 55 -5.52 8.95 -9.21
C ARG A 55 -5.02 8.19 -10.44
N THR A 56 -4.23 8.86 -11.30
CA THR A 56 -3.65 8.22 -12.48
C THR A 56 -2.71 7.09 -12.11
N ALA A 57 -1.83 7.31 -11.13
CA ALA A 57 -0.90 6.29 -10.65
C ALA A 57 -1.62 5.10 -10.02
N ALA A 58 -2.59 5.34 -9.14
CA ALA A 58 -3.40 4.30 -8.50
C ALA A 58 -4.18 3.47 -9.53
N ARG A 59 -4.87 4.15 -10.49
CA ARG A 59 -5.61 3.47 -11.55
C ARG A 59 -4.71 2.59 -12.41
N ALA A 60 -3.56 3.10 -12.84
CA ALA A 60 -2.62 2.33 -13.67
C ALA A 60 -2.03 1.13 -12.91
N GLY A 61 -1.67 1.30 -11.64
CA GLY A 61 -1.19 0.21 -10.80
C GLY A 61 -2.26 -0.86 -10.58
N LEU A 62 -3.48 -0.48 -10.26
CA LEU A 62 -4.60 -1.42 -10.11
C LEU A 62 -4.89 -2.18 -11.41
N GLN A 63 -4.94 -1.47 -12.56
CA GLN A 63 -5.14 -2.10 -13.86
C GLN A 63 -4.05 -3.13 -14.16
N GLU A 64 -2.78 -2.78 -13.93
CA GLU A 64 -1.65 -3.67 -14.26
C GLU A 64 -1.54 -4.89 -13.33
N PHE A 65 -1.75 -4.71 -12.03
CA PHE A 65 -1.41 -5.72 -11.03
C PHE A 65 -2.60 -6.44 -10.42
N VAL A 66 -3.78 -5.81 -10.40
CA VAL A 66 -5.00 -6.39 -9.79
C VAL A 66 -6.02 -6.77 -10.85
N PHE A 67 -6.17 -5.97 -11.91
CA PHE A 67 -7.17 -6.16 -12.97
C PHE A 67 -6.57 -6.34 -14.38
N PRO A 68 -5.44 -7.07 -14.59
CA PRO A 68 -4.83 -7.18 -15.92
C PRO A 68 -5.67 -8.00 -16.92
N ASP A 69 -6.61 -8.80 -16.43
CA ASP A 69 -7.45 -9.74 -17.15
C ASP A 69 -8.95 -9.42 -17.07
N SER A 70 -9.32 -8.29 -16.47
CA SER A 70 -10.72 -7.91 -16.26
C SER A 70 -10.86 -6.39 -16.25
N GLU A 71 -11.91 -5.91 -16.92
CA GLU A 71 -12.26 -4.47 -16.93
C GLU A 71 -13.16 -4.12 -15.74
N GLU A 72 -13.96 -5.08 -15.23
CA GLU A 72 -14.93 -4.86 -14.18
C GLU A 72 -15.09 -6.12 -13.31
N LEU A 73 -15.13 -5.96 -12.00
CA LEU A 73 -15.46 -7.00 -11.02
C LEU A 73 -16.27 -6.41 -9.87
N CYS A 74 -17.16 -7.20 -9.28
CA CYS A 74 -17.77 -6.81 -8.00
C CYS A 74 -16.68 -6.62 -6.93
N ILE A 75 -16.46 -5.39 -6.48
CA ILE A 75 -15.45 -5.05 -5.47
C ILE A 75 -16.10 -5.00 -4.09
N LEU A 76 -15.60 -5.85 -3.18
CA LEU A 76 -16.05 -5.93 -1.79
C LEU A 76 -14.94 -5.38 -0.88
N SER A 77 -15.16 -4.18 -0.31
CA SER A 77 -14.16 -3.50 0.51
C SER A 77 -14.36 -3.74 2.01
N LEU A 78 -13.30 -4.18 2.69
CA LEU A 78 -13.19 -4.19 4.16
C LEU A 78 -12.43 -2.95 4.68
N VAL A 79 -12.36 -1.90 3.86
CA VAL A 79 -11.84 -0.57 4.22
C VAL A 79 -12.98 0.42 4.01
N PRO A 80 -13.21 1.38 4.91
CA PRO A 80 -14.23 2.43 4.74
C PRO A 80 -14.02 3.24 3.46
N SER A 81 -15.08 3.89 2.97
CA SER A 81 -15.01 4.76 1.79
C SER A 81 -14.21 6.05 2.06
N ALA A 82 -13.81 6.73 0.99
CA ALA A 82 -13.18 8.06 1.09
C ALA A 82 -14.13 9.14 1.63
N GLU A 83 -15.43 8.95 1.49
CA GLU A 83 -16.42 9.86 2.08
C GLU A 83 -16.41 9.76 3.60
N GLU A 84 -16.27 8.54 4.12
CA GLU A 84 -16.22 8.30 5.56
C GLU A 84 -14.83 8.59 6.16
N ARG A 85 -13.77 8.32 5.39
CA ARG A 85 -12.36 8.53 5.82
C ARG A 85 -11.58 9.40 4.83
N PRO A 86 -11.95 10.68 4.69
CA PRO A 86 -11.36 11.57 3.69
C PRO A 86 -9.86 11.83 3.89
N GLU A 87 -9.35 11.60 5.09
CA GLU A 87 -7.93 11.72 5.45
C GLU A 87 -7.12 10.46 5.12
N SER A 88 -7.74 9.36 4.69
CA SER A 88 -7.08 8.10 4.37
C SER A 88 -6.76 7.99 2.87
N SER A 89 -5.47 7.92 2.54
CA SER A 89 -5.04 7.67 1.15
C SER A 89 -5.51 6.31 0.64
N LEU A 90 -5.50 5.28 1.49
CA LEU A 90 -6.00 3.95 1.15
C LEU A 90 -7.51 3.96 0.84
N ALA A 91 -8.32 4.62 1.68
CA ALA A 91 -9.75 4.75 1.44
C ALA A 91 -10.02 5.47 0.11
N GLN A 92 -9.24 6.51 -0.18
CA GLN A 92 -9.32 7.25 -1.44
C GLN A 92 -8.97 6.36 -2.65
N MET A 93 -7.90 5.59 -2.58
CA MET A 93 -7.47 4.66 -3.64
C MET A 93 -8.55 3.60 -3.90
N ILE A 94 -9.10 2.98 -2.85
CA ILE A 94 -10.14 1.95 -2.98
C ILE A 94 -11.43 2.55 -3.52
N SER A 95 -11.80 3.78 -3.13
CA SER A 95 -12.98 4.46 -3.68
C SER A 95 -12.84 4.71 -5.19
N TRP A 96 -11.64 5.05 -5.65
CA TRP A 96 -11.36 5.13 -7.09
C TRP A 96 -11.38 3.77 -7.76
N ALA A 97 -10.87 2.71 -7.07
CA ALA A 97 -10.96 1.35 -7.61
C ALA A 97 -12.42 0.92 -7.83
N VAL A 98 -13.30 1.20 -6.88
CA VAL A 98 -14.74 0.92 -7.02
C VAL A 98 -15.37 1.74 -8.15
N ALA A 99 -14.98 3.00 -8.31
CA ALA A 99 -15.50 3.86 -9.39
C ALA A 99 -15.00 3.45 -10.79
N ASP A 100 -13.76 2.97 -10.90
CA ASP A 100 -13.11 2.70 -12.20
C ASP A 100 -13.21 1.22 -12.63
N PHE A 101 -13.36 0.26 -11.67
CA PHE A 101 -13.36 -1.20 -11.92
C PHE A 101 -14.49 -1.94 -11.19
N GLY A 102 -15.34 -1.23 -10.44
CA GLY A 102 -16.38 -1.84 -9.64
C GLY A 102 -17.62 -2.15 -10.43
N GLY A 103 -17.98 -3.43 -10.54
CA GLY A 103 -19.23 -3.91 -11.13
C GLY A 103 -20.42 -3.90 -10.15
N ALA A 104 -21.54 -4.38 -10.63
CA ALA A 104 -22.76 -4.49 -9.85
C ALA A 104 -22.55 -5.29 -8.55
N GLY A 105 -23.09 -4.79 -7.43
CA GLY A 105 -22.94 -5.38 -6.10
C GLY A 105 -21.66 -4.94 -5.37
N SER A 106 -20.83 -4.08 -5.97
CA SER A 106 -19.68 -3.48 -5.25
C SER A 106 -20.13 -2.68 -4.05
N GLY A 107 -19.37 -2.75 -2.94
CA GLY A 107 -19.76 -2.06 -1.70
C GLY A 107 -18.69 -2.13 -0.60
N TRP A 108 -19.01 -1.41 0.48
CA TRP A 108 -18.16 -1.29 1.67
C TRP A 108 -18.79 -2.05 2.83
N PHE A 109 -17.97 -2.86 3.50
CA PHE A 109 -18.33 -3.67 4.67
C PHE A 109 -17.51 -3.29 5.90
N ALA A 110 -17.00 -2.05 5.90
CA ALA A 110 -16.35 -1.44 7.04
C ALA A 110 -16.86 -0.01 7.21
N SER A 111 -17.09 0.39 8.46
CA SER A 111 -17.46 1.74 8.87
C SER A 111 -16.75 2.08 10.17
N GLY A 112 -16.00 3.19 10.20
CA GLY A 112 -15.10 3.52 11.29
C GLY A 112 -14.08 2.40 11.50
N ASP A 113 -14.05 1.85 12.73
CA ASP A 113 -13.21 0.70 13.11
C ASP A 113 -13.99 -0.63 13.13
N ARG A 114 -15.26 -0.62 12.70
CA ARG A 114 -16.15 -1.80 12.70
C ARG A 114 -16.18 -2.47 11.36
N LEU A 115 -16.17 -3.81 11.37
CA LEU A 115 -16.41 -4.63 10.18
C LEU A 115 -17.83 -5.19 10.24
N ASP A 116 -18.55 -5.09 9.14
CA ASP A 116 -19.79 -5.85 8.92
C ASP A 116 -19.45 -7.23 8.36
N CYS A 117 -18.99 -8.11 9.24
CA CYS A 117 -18.62 -9.48 8.87
C CYS A 117 -19.82 -10.28 8.34
N THR A 118 -21.03 -10.01 8.85
CA THR A 118 -22.24 -10.72 8.41
C THR A 118 -22.65 -10.30 7.00
N GLY A 119 -22.77 -9.00 6.75
CA GLY A 119 -23.10 -8.49 5.41
C GLY A 119 -22.02 -8.87 4.38
N PHE A 120 -20.74 -8.85 4.78
CA PHE A 120 -19.66 -9.32 3.92
C PHE A 120 -19.77 -10.81 3.59
N ALA A 121 -20.06 -11.66 4.59
CA ALA A 121 -20.31 -13.08 4.39
C ALA A 121 -21.50 -13.34 3.45
N ASP A 122 -22.58 -12.56 3.57
CA ASP A 122 -23.74 -12.65 2.70
C ASP A 122 -23.41 -12.26 1.24
N ALA A 123 -22.59 -11.23 1.04
CA ALA A 123 -22.08 -10.85 -0.28
C ALA A 123 -21.21 -11.96 -0.91
N LEU A 124 -20.33 -12.59 -0.13
CA LEU A 124 -19.54 -13.75 -0.59
C LEU A 124 -20.42 -14.93 -0.97
N ARG A 125 -21.45 -15.27 -0.18
CA ARG A 125 -22.41 -16.32 -0.51
C ARG A 125 -23.25 -15.96 -1.74
N HIS A 126 -23.56 -14.70 -1.96
CA HIS A 126 -24.18 -14.25 -3.20
C HIS A 126 -23.31 -14.53 -4.41
N SER A 127 -22.02 -14.16 -4.33
CA SER A 127 -21.01 -14.48 -5.37
C SER A 127 -20.94 -15.99 -5.68
N GLU A 128 -20.93 -16.83 -4.65
CA GLU A 128 -20.96 -18.30 -4.82
C GLU A 128 -22.19 -18.76 -5.60
N ARG A 129 -23.39 -18.28 -5.20
CA ARG A 129 -24.65 -18.70 -5.84
C ARG A 129 -24.77 -18.24 -7.29
N CYS A 130 -24.29 -17.02 -7.58
CA CYS A 130 -24.36 -16.44 -8.92
C CYS A 130 -23.22 -16.91 -9.84
N GLY A 131 -22.18 -17.55 -9.30
CA GLY A 131 -20.98 -17.92 -10.04
C GLY A 131 -20.16 -16.73 -10.54
N ALA A 132 -20.39 -15.53 -9.99
CA ALA A 132 -19.73 -14.30 -10.41
C ALA A 132 -18.50 -14.01 -9.52
N PRO A 133 -17.28 -13.86 -10.10
CA PRO A 133 -16.08 -13.61 -9.33
C PRO A 133 -16.10 -12.21 -8.69
N VAL A 134 -15.39 -12.08 -7.56
CA VAL A 134 -15.28 -10.82 -6.79
C VAL A 134 -13.83 -10.41 -6.59
N CYS A 135 -13.60 -9.12 -6.38
CA CYS A 135 -12.35 -8.57 -5.88
C CYS A 135 -12.52 -8.11 -4.44
N ILE A 136 -11.83 -8.73 -3.49
CA ILE A 136 -11.81 -8.31 -2.10
C ILE A 136 -10.66 -7.32 -1.91
N MET A 137 -10.97 -6.10 -1.43
CA MET A 137 -9.98 -5.09 -1.10
C MET A 137 -9.98 -4.82 0.40
N THR A 138 -8.81 -4.98 1.05
CA THR A 138 -8.75 -5.01 2.51
C THR A 138 -7.40 -4.60 3.06
N THR A 139 -7.35 -4.29 4.36
CA THR A 139 -6.11 -4.38 5.12
C THR A 139 -5.88 -5.80 5.59
N THR A 140 -4.61 -6.22 5.74
CA THR A 140 -4.28 -7.52 6.31
C THR A 140 -4.93 -7.75 7.69
N GLY A 141 -4.99 -6.69 8.53
CA GLY A 141 -5.63 -6.76 9.83
C GLY A 141 -7.15 -6.99 9.78
N ALA A 142 -7.85 -6.33 8.86
CA ALA A 142 -9.29 -6.52 8.66
C ALA A 142 -9.60 -7.93 8.14
N LEU A 143 -8.78 -8.43 7.21
CA LEU A 143 -8.91 -9.79 6.69
C LEU A 143 -8.73 -10.86 7.78
N ILE A 144 -7.74 -10.70 8.65
CA ILE A 144 -7.54 -11.63 9.78
C ILE A 144 -8.76 -11.62 10.71
N ARG A 145 -9.33 -10.46 11.02
CA ARG A 145 -10.56 -10.37 11.83
C ARG A 145 -11.73 -11.09 11.16
N PHE A 146 -11.86 -10.98 9.84
CA PHE A 146 -12.89 -11.72 9.11
C PHE A 146 -12.65 -13.23 9.15
N PHE A 147 -11.40 -13.69 9.02
CA PHE A 147 -11.08 -15.12 9.16
C PHE A 147 -11.36 -15.65 10.57
N ASP A 148 -11.15 -14.83 11.61
CA ASP A 148 -11.49 -15.20 12.98
C ASP A 148 -13.01 -15.33 13.15
N TYR A 149 -13.79 -14.39 12.61
CA TYR A 149 -15.24 -14.51 12.54
C TYR A 149 -15.69 -15.80 11.80
N CYS A 150 -15.11 -16.11 10.64
CA CYS A 150 -15.43 -17.33 9.91
C CYS A 150 -15.18 -18.61 10.73
N ARG A 151 -14.10 -18.61 11.50
CA ARG A 151 -13.77 -19.74 12.39
C ARG A 151 -14.78 -19.90 13.52
N GLU A 152 -15.23 -18.80 14.11
CA GLU A 152 -16.22 -18.78 15.17
C GLU A 152 -17.60 -19.31 14.70
N VAL A 153 -18.03 -18.92 13.50
CA VAL A 153 -19.32 -19.35 12.94
C VAL A 153 -19.24 -20.64 12.12
N GLY A 154 -18.04 -21.22 11.97
CA GLY A 154 -17.85 -22.43 11.15
C GLY A 154 -18.02 -22.18 9.64
N GLY A 155 -17.78 -20.93 9.16
CA GLY A 155 -18.04 -20.53 7.78
C GLY A 155 -16.83 -20.68 6.86
N THR A 156 -17.04 -21.26 5.68
CA THR A 156 -16.10 -21.24 4.55
C THR A 156 -16.85 -20.92 3.26
N PHE A 157 -16.10 -20.45 2.26
CA PHE A 157 -16.64 -20.03 0.97
C PHE A 157 -15.87 -20.70 -0.16
N ARG A 158 -16.56 -20.98 -1.28
CA ARG A 158 -16.00 -21.52 -2.52
C ARG A 158 -16.17 -20.47 -3.61
N LEU A 159 -15.46 -19.35 -3.50
CA LEU A 159 -15.59 -18.26 -4.44
C LEU A 159 -15.26 -18.70 -5.87
N PRO A 160 -15.99 -18.19 -6.89
CA PRO A 160 -15.78 -18.53 -8.29
C PRO A 160 -14.36 -18.23 -8.75
N HIS A 161 -13.90 -19.01 -9.77
CA HIS A 161 -12.61 -18.78 -10.41
C HIS A 161 -12.52 -17.33 -10.94
N GLY A 162 -11.36 -16.70 -10.78
CA GLY A 162 -11.17 -15.29 -11.10
C GLY A 162 -11.38 -14.36 -9.89
N SER A 163 -12.01 -14.87 -8.81
CA SER A 163 -12.05 -14.11 -7.54
C SER A 163 -10.63 -13.87 -7.03
N ARG A 164 -10.39 -12.63 -6.57
CA ARG A 164 -9.07 -12.16 -6.17
C ARG A 164 -9.11 -11.34 -4.90
N LEU A 165 -7.95 -11.21 -4.29
CA LEU A 165 -7.73 -10.44 -3.08
C LEU A 165 -6.61 -9.42 -3.32
N MET A 166 -6.84 -8.17 -2.92
CA MET A 166 -5.80 -7.20 -2.66
C MET A 166 -5.79 -6.87 -1.18
N ASP A 167 -4.72 -7.23 -0.48
CA ASP A 167 -4.48 -6.81 0.90
C ASP A 167 -3.32 -5.82 0.98
N THR A 168 -3.39 -4.91 1.95
CA THR A 168 -2.34 -3.92 2.20
C THR A 168 -2.00 -3.80 3.68
N GLY A 169 -0.82 -3.27 3.97
CA GLY A 169 -0.33 -3.04 5.31
C GLY A 169 0.09 -4.31 6.05
N GLY A 170 0.40 -4.11 7.32
CA GLY A 170 0.80 -5.19 8.23
C GLY A 170 -0.34 -5.69 9.12
N THR A 171 0.02 -6.53 10.08
CA THR A 171 -0.90 -7.11 11.06
C THR A 171 -1.17 -6.20 12.27
N LYS A 172 -0.79 -4.90 12.22
CA LYS A 172 -1.05 -3.96 13.32
C LYS A 172 -2.55 -3.87 13.60
N GLY A 173 -2.93 -4.02 14.87
CA GLY A 173 -4.33 -4.02 15.30
C GLY A 173 -5.10 -5.31 14.99
N ALA A 174 -4.45 -6.31 14.39
CA ALA A 174 -5.04 -7.63 14.26
C ALA A 174 -4.96 -8.40 15.58
N PRO A 175 -5.93 -9.27 15.89
CA PRO A 175 -5.94 -10.08 17.12
C PRO A 175 -4.78 -11.09 17.15
N ARG A 176 -4.20 -11.40 16.00
CA ARG A 176 -3.04 -12.29 15.86
C ARG A 176 -2.20 -11.92 14.64
N THR A 177 -0.95 -12.35 14.62
CA THR A 177 -0.05 -12.20 13.48
C THR A 177 -0.03 -13.47 12.65
N LEU A 178 -0.14 -13.32 11.32
CA LEU A 178 0.07 -14.39 10.36
C LEU A 178 1.28 -14.07 9.49
N SER A 179 2.09 -15.09 9.19
CA SER A 179 3.08 -14.98 8.11
C SER A 179 2.37 -14.83 6.77
N ARG A 180 3.07 -14.31 5.74
CA ARG A 180 2.49 -14.24 4.39
C ARG A 180 1.97 -15.59 3.89
N ASN A 181 2.73 -16.67 4.09
CA ASN A 181 2.30 -18.03 3.72
C ASN A 181 1.06 -18.47 4.51
N GLY A 182 1.00 -18.17 5.81
CA GLY A 182 -0.18 -18.47 6.64
C GLY A 182 -1.42 -17.71 6.17
N LEU A 183 -1.28 -16.44 5.73
CA LEU A 183 -2.37 -15.66 5.16
C LEU A 183 -2.86 -16.27 3.83
N LEU A 184 -1.95 -16.62 2.92
CA LEU A 184 -2.29 -17.27 1.65
C LEU A 184 -2.99 -18.61 1.85
N GLN A 185 -2.57 -19.38 2.84
CA GLN A 185 -3.19 -20.64 3.23
C GLN A 185 -4.61 -20.42 3.77
N ALA A 186 -4.81 -19.39 4.60
CA ALA A 186 -6.13 -18.99 5.10
C ALA A 186 -7.05 -18.51 3.95
N CYS A 187 -6.54 -17.74 2.98
CA CYS A 187 -7.29 -17.35 1.79
C CYS A 187 -7.78 -18.57 1.00
N TRP A 188 -6.89 -19.53 0.80
CA TRP A 188 -7.28 -20.78 0.09
C TRP A 188 -8.30 -21.60 0.88
N SER A 189 -8.05 -21.85 2.15
CA SER A 189 -8.92 -22.72 2.97
C SER A 189 -10.29 -22.09 3.27
N THR A 190 -10.36 -20.77 3.43
CA THR A 190 -11.60 -20.08 3.84
C THR A 190 -12.38 -19.52 2.64
N LEU A 191 -11.69 -19.06 1.59
CA LEU A 191 -12.31 -18.34 0.47
C LEU A 191 -12.16 -19.07 -0.88
N ALA A 192 -11.36 -20.13 -0.95
CA ALA A 192 -10.93 -20.80 -2.17
C ALA A 192 -10.22 -19.86 -3.17
N ILE A 193 -9.62 -18.76 -2.70
CA ILE A 193 -8.79 -17.89 -3.53
C ILE A 193 -7.36 -18.40 -3.51
N PRO A 194 -6.82 -18.86 -4.66
CA PRO A 194 -5.45 -19.37 -4.71
C PRO A 194 -4.43 -18.24 -4.57
N GLY A 195 -3.25 -18.58 -4.04
CA GLY A 195 -2.21 -17.60 -3.73
C GLY A 195 -1.80 -16.70 -4.90
N TYR A 196 -1.89 -17.20 -6.14
CA TYR A 196 -1.59 -16.40 -7.34
C TYR A 196 -2.68 -15.36 -7.71
N PHE A 197 -3.84 -15.40 -7.04
CA PHE A 197 -4.85 -14.35 -7.08
C PHE A 197 -4.88 -13.48 -5.80
N CYS A 198 -3.90 -13.66 -4.90
CA CYS A 198 -3.73 -12.81 -3.72
C CYS A 198 -2.57 -11.85 -3.93
N VAL A 199 -2.88 -10.59 -4.17
CA VAL A 199 -1.94 -9.48 -4.33
C VAL A 199 -1.78 -8.75 -3.00
N ASN A 200 -0.55 -8.61 -2.50
CA ASN A 200 -0.30 -7.66 -1.43
C ASN A 200 0.17 -6.33 -2.06
N GLU A 201 -0.47 -5.26 -1.70
CA GLU A 201 -0.08 -3.91 -2.05
C GLU A 201 0.92 -3.39 -1.00
N TYR A 202 1.95 -2.69 -1.44
CA TYR A 202 2.86 -1.92 -0.62
C TYR A 202 2.80 -0.46 -1.04
N GLY A 203 2.24 0.35 -0.18
CA GLY A 203 2.16 1.78 -0.28
C GLY A 203 2.28 2.44 1.08
N MET A 204 2.34 3.74 1.07
CA MET A 204 2.36 4.56 2.27
C MET A 204 1.70 5.91 1.98
N THR A 205 1.28 6.60 3.03
CA THR A 205 0.62 7.91 2.90
C THR A 205 1.50 8.91 2.17
N GLU A 206 2.81 8.82 2.32
CA GLU A 206 3.83 9.72 1.78
C GLU A 206 4.15 9.49 0.29
N LEU A 207 3.57 8.46 -0.34
CA LEU A 207 3.73 8.15 -1.77
C LEU A 207 2.41 8.24 -2.52
N SER A 208 2.46 8.68 -3.78
CA SER A 208 1.30 8.68 -4.69
C SER A 208 1.25 7.44 -5.59
N SER A 209 2.32 6.67 -5.66
CA SER A 209 2.35 5.39 -6.37
C SER A 209 2.48 4.22 -5.40
N GLN A 210 2.08 3.03 -5.84
CA GLN A 210 2.12 1.80 -5.06
C GLN A 210 2.95 0.73 -5.77
N LEU A 211 3.46 -0.23 -4.99
CA LEU A 211 4.04 -1.46 -5.51
C LEU A 211 3.11 -2.63 -5.13
N TYR A 212 2.99 -3.57 -6.02
CA TYR A 212 2.09 -4.71 -5.87
C TYR A 212 2.85 -6.03 -6.06
N ASP A 213 2.37 -7.11 -5.46
CA ASP A 213 2.81 -8.43 -5.87
C ASP A 213 2.54 -8.64 -7.37
N ASN A 214 3.52 -9.13 -8.11
CA ASN A 214 3.48 -9.31 -9.56
C ASN A 214 2.61 -10.50 -10.04
N VAL A 215 2.02 -11.25 -9.12
CA VAL A 215 1.50 -12.62 -9.34
C VAL A 215 0.38 -12.73 -10.37
N ILE A 216 -0.62 -11.83 -10.37
CA ILE A 216 -1.70 -11.87 -11.37
C ILE A 216 -1.18 -11.42 -12.72
N ARG A 217 -0.51 -10.26 -12.77
CA ARG A 217 0.09 -9.71 -13.97
C ARG A 217 0.96 -10.73 -14.71
N ASP A 218 1.92 -11.32 -13.99
CA ASP A 218 2.88 -12.21 -14.62
C ASP A 218 2.24 -13.51 -15.08
N ARG A 219 1.22 -14.01 -14.35
CA ARG A 219 0.42 -15.15 -14.77
C ARG A 219 -0.34 -14.85 -16.07
N VAL A 220 -0.99 -13.71 -16.19
CA VAL A 220 -1.74 -13.30 -17.40
C VAL A 220 -0.80 -13.17 -18.59
N HIS A 221 0.41 -12.69 -18.38
CA HIS A 221 1.42 -12.55 -19.43
C HIS A 221 2.26 -13.82 -19.66
N GLY A 222 1.91 -14.96 -19.04
CA GLY A 222 2.63 -16.23 -19.22
C GLY A 222 4.07 -16.19 -18.69
N ARG A 223 4.40 -15.30 -17.75
CA ARG A 223 5.72 -15.21 -17.13
C ARG A 223 5.81 -16.14 -15.94
N GLY A 224 7.02 -16.69 -15.68
CA GLY A 224 7.27 -17.44 -14.44
C GLY A 224 7.14 -16.54 -13.23
N THR A 225 6.41 -16.99 -12.20
CA THR A 225 6.07 -16.13 -11.05
C THR A 225 6.92 -16.45 -9.84
N HIS A 226 8.02 -15.74 -9.66
CA HIS A 226 8.55 -15.52 -8.33
C HIS A 226 7.87 -14.29 -7.75
N ARG A 227 7.14 -14.47 -6.64
CA ARG A 227 6.43 -13.36 -5.98
C ARG A 227 7.41 -12.29 -5.53
N ALA A 228 7.31 -11.11 -6.09
CA ALA A 228 8.07 -9.93 -5.74
C ALA A 228 7.19 -8.69 -5.90
N LYS A 229 7.58 -7.57 -5.31
CA LYS A 229 6.92 -6.29 -5.53
C LYS A 229 7.40 -5.68 -6.83
N ALA A 230 6.47 -5.23 -7.63
CA ALA A 230 6.70 -4.45 -8.83
C ALA A 230 5.80 -3.21 -8.80
N GLY A 231 6.19 -2.17 -9.46
CA GLY A 231 5.44 -0.91 -9.55
C GLY A 231 5.51 -0.30 -10.95
N PRO A 232 4.86 0.84 -11.16
CA PRO A 232 4.87 1.52 -12.43
C PRO A 232 6.28 2.03 -12.77
N HIS A 233 6.55 2.24 -14.05
CA HIS A 233 7.88 2.63 -14.54
C HIS A 233 8.35 4.03 -14.07
N TRP A 234 7.45 4.89 -13.59
CA TRP A 234 7.77 6.20 -13.00
C TRP A 234 8.06 6.14 -11.49
N LEU A 235 7.91 5.00 -10.85
CA LEU A 235 8.33 4.72 -9.48
C LEU A 235 9.62 3.89 -9.52
N ARG A 236 10.70 4.39 -8.90
CA ARG A 236 11.97 3.69 -8.74
C ARG A 236 12.26 3.50 -7.27
N THR A 237 12.79 2.33 -6.94
CA THR A 237 13.25 2.02 -5.58
C THR A 237 14.75 1.84 -5.58
N LEU A 238 15.43 2.54 -4.68
CA LEU A 238 16.83 2.31 -4.33
C LEU A 238 16.87 1.56 -3.00
N VAL A 239 17.82 0.67 -2.85
CA VAL A 239 18.14 0.00 -1.59
C VAL A 239 19.46 0.57 -1.09
N LEU A 240 19.40 1.25 0.05
CA LEU A 240 20.51 2.05 0.56
C LEU A 240 21.07 1.46 1.86
N ASP A 241 22.37 1.53 2.01
CA ASP A 241 23.02 1.27 3.29
C ASP A 241 22.60 2.35 4.31
N PRO A 242 22.11 1.97 5.50
CA PRO A 242 21.54 2.93 6.47
C PRO A 242 22.57 3.89 7.06
N GLY A 243 23.87 3.56 7.03
CA GLY A 243 24.92 4.41 7.59
C GLY A 243 25.48 5.41 6.60
N SER A 244 25.64 5.02 5.33
CA SER A 244 26.26 5.85 4.30
C SER A 244 25.26 6.46 3.31
N LEU A 245 24.01 5.97 3.29
CA LEU A 245 22.96 6.29 2.31
C LEU A 245 23.39 6.05 0.86
N ARG A 246 24.38 5.18 0.64
CA ARG A 246 24.80 4.74 -0.70
C ARG A 246 24.02 3.50 -1.11
N GLU A 247 23.78 3.39 -2.41
CA GLU A 247 23.12 2.21 -2.98
C GLU A 247 23.96 0.95 -2.72
N VAL A 248 23.31 -0.11 -2.23
CA VAL A 248 23.93 -1.41 -2.02
C VAL A 248 23.91 -2.24 -3.30
N PRO A 249 24.80 -3.24 -3.46
CA PRO A 249 24.72 -4.18 -4.57
C PRO A 249 23.37 -4.90 -4.67
N PRO A 250 22.93 -5.28 -5.91
CA PRO A 250 21.72 -6.06 -6.09
C PRO A 250 21.70 -7.33 -5.24
N GLY A 251 20.58 -7.61 -4.57
CA GLY A 251 20.41 -8.76 -3.68
C GLY A 251 20.77 -8.49 -2.22
N GLU A 252 21.54 -7.47 -1.94
CA GLU A 252 21.82 -7.05 -0.56
C GLU A 252 20.64 -6.31 0.06
N LYS A 253 20.54 -6.40 1.39
CA LYS A 253 19.49 -5.72 2.16
C LYS A 253 19.92 -4.29 2.50
N GLY A 254 18.96 -3.38 2.51
CA GLY A 254 19.14 -2.01 2.97
C GLY A 254 17.80 -1.33 3.21
N ILE A 255 17.84 -0.05 3.58
CA ILE A 255 16.64 0.80 3.71
C ILE A 255 16.15 1.21 2.33
N LEU A 256 14.84 1.37 2.20
CA LEU A 256 14.22 1.69 0.93
C LEU A 256 14.10 3.22 0.74
N CYS A 257 14.52 3.68 -0.42
CA CYS A 257 14.27 5.01 -0.90
C CYS A 257 13.47 4.93 -2.20
N HIS A 258 12.29 5.55 -2.22
CA HIS A 258 11.42 5.57 -3.38
C HIS A 258 11.52 6.93 -4.08
N VAL A 259 11.76 6.90 -5.39
CA VAL A 259 11.69 8.07 -6.26
C VAL A 259 10.43 7.95 -7.09
N ASP A 260 9.42 8.74 -6.77
CA ASP A 260 8.08 8.69 -7.33
C ASP A 260 7.75 9.98 -8.07
N LEU A 261 7.67 9.93 -9.39
CA LEU A 261 7.32 11.10 -10.20
C LEU A 261 5.86 11.54 -10.00
N ALA A 262 4.97 10.68 -9.52
CA ALA A 262 3.62 11.05 -9.13
C ALA A 262 3.59 11.96 -7.88
N ASN A 263 4.69 12.04 -7.14
CA ASN A 263 4.90 12.95 -6.02
C ASN A 263 5.50 14.31 -6.43
N ALA A 264 5.49 14.67 -7.70
CA ALA A 264 6.12 15.90 -8.21
C ALA A 264 5.63 17.20 -7.52
N GLY A 265 4.42 17.20 -6.97
CA GLY A 265 3.86 18.32 -6.20
C GLY A 265 4.28 18.36 -4.72
N THR A 266 5.05 17.37 -4.26
CA THR A 266 5.49 17.23 -2.85
C THR A 266 6.96 16.80 -2.79
N ALA A 267 7.27 15.65 -2.16
CA ALA A 267 8.63 15.09 -2.09
C ALA A 267 8.78 13.94 -3.09
N VAL A 268 9.50 14.20 -4.20
CA VAL A 268 9.73 13.19 -5.25
C VAL A 268 10.51 11.97 -4.74
N ALA A 269 11.51 12.17 -3.88
CA ALA A 269 12.30 11.10 -3.28
C ALA A 269 11.96 10.97 -1.80
N VAL A 270 11.52 9.78 -1.37
CA VAL A 270 11.11 9.50 0.01
C VAL A 270 11.99 8.39 0.58
N LEU A 271 12.71 8.70 1.66
CA LEU A 271 13.47 7.73 2.44
C LEU A 271 12.58 7.13 3.51
N THR A 272 12.44 5.81 3.48
CA THR A 272 11.58 5.08 4.42
C THR A 272 12.36 4.48 5.58
N GLU A 273 11.64 3.94 6.55
CA GLU A 273 12.18 3.05 7.59
C GLU A 273 12.02 1.56 7.20
N ASP A 274 11.50 1.28 6.01
CA ASP A 274 11.30 -0.09 5.57
C ASP A 274 12.59 -0.67 4.99
N VAL A 275 12.83 -1.96 5.27
CA VAL A 275 14.00 -2.71 4.83
C VAL A 275 13.60 -3.69 3.75
N GLY A 276 14.39 -3.75 2.69
CA GLY A 276 14.17 -4.68 1.59
C GLY A 276 15.45 -5.01 0.84
N ARG A 277 15.31 -5.78 -0.21
CA ARG A 277 16.34 -6.06 -1.19
C ARG A 277 15.75 -6.05 -2.59
N LEU A 278 16.51 -5.60 -3.55
CA LEU A 278 16.15 -5.60 -4.96
C LEU A 278 16.87 -6.74 -5.68
N THR A 279 16.10 -7.61 -6.35
CA THR A 279 16.61 -8.73 -7.15
C THR A 279 16.14 -8.59 -8.60
N ALA A 280 16.54 -9.51 -9.47
CA ALA A 280 16.05 -9.57 -10.85
C ALA A 280 14.52 -9.77 -10.93
N ASP A 281 13.91 -10.42 -9.92
CA ASP A 281 12.46 -10.66 -9.87
C ASP A 281 11.66 -9.43 -9.40
N GLY A 282 12.31 -8.48 -8.72
CA GLY A 282 11.69 -7.27 -8.15
C GLY A 282 12.11 -6.98 -6.71
N LEU A 283 11.32 -6.17 -6.02
CA LEU A 283 11.56 -5.78 -4.63
C LEU A 283 10.98 -6.82 -3.65
N HIS A 284 11.80 -7.23 -2.69
CA HIS A 284 11.40 -8.08 -1.56
C HIS A 284 11.45 -7.28 -0.26
N LEU A 285 10.28 -7.10 0.36
CA LEU A 285 10.18 -6.47 1.68
C LEU A 285 10.62 -7.45 2.76
N ILE A 286 11.43 -6.97 3.71
CA ILE A 286 11.98 -7.77 4.80
C ILE A 286 11.36 -7.35 6.14
N GLY A 287 11.18 -6.04 6.35
CA GLY A 287 10.63 -5.52 7.60
C GLY A 287 10.85 -4.02 7.75
N ARG A 288 11.01 -3.58 8.99
CA ARG A 288 11.36 -2.20 9.34
C ARG A 288 12.63 -2.14 10.15
N VAL A 289 13.35 -1.05 10.04
CA VAL A 289 14.51 -0.73 10.89
C VAL A 289 14.10 -0.72 12.35
N SER A 290 14.85 -1.38 13.22
CA SER A 290 14.61 -1.42 14.66
C SER A 290 15.82 -0.91 15.45
N GLY A 291 15.59 -0.05 16.45
CA GLY A 291 16.58 0.32 17.47
C GLY A 291 17.80 1.12 16.94
N ALA A 292 18.99 0.54 16.93
CA ALA A 292 20.25 1.23 16.64
C ALA A 292 20.40 1.66 15.16
N GLU A 293 19.79 0.92 14.23
CA GLU A 293 19.82 1.25 12.80
C GLU A 293 18.93 2.47 12.48
N ALA A 294 17.89 2.72 13.29
CA ALA A 294 17.05 3.91 13.16
C ALA A 294 17.77 5.24 13.47
N ARG A 295 18.92 5.18 14.14
CA ARG A 295 19.67 6.40 14.53
C ARG A 295 20.26 7.14 13.32
N GLY A 296 20.67 6.42 12.27
CA GLY A 296 21.13 7.03 11.01
C GLY A 296 20.03 7.87 10.34
N CYS A 297 18.82 7.29 10.24
CA CYS A 297 17.65 8.01 9.72
C CYS A 297 17.27 9.21 10.61
N SER A 298 17.39 9.09 11.94
CA SER A 298 17.07 10.17 12.89
C SER A 298 18.05 11.33 12.81
N LEU A 299 19.33 11.09 12.52
CA LEU A 299 20.33 12.15 12.31
C LEU A 299 20.02 12.94 11.03
N THR A 300 19.71 12.24 9.93
CA THR A 300 19.31 12.88 8.66
C THR A 300 18.04 13.73 8.82
N VAL A 301 17.12 13.32 9.68
CA VAL A 301 15.91 14.10 10.02
C VAL A 301 16.24 15.34 10.84
N ALA A 302 17.15 15.22 11.83
CA ALA A 302 17.59 16.39 12.62
C ALA A 302 18.25 17.44 11.72
N GLU A 303 19.09 17.02 10.77
CA GLU A 303 19.70 17.91 9.77
C GLU A 303 18.66 18.57 8.85
N PHE A 304 17.64 17.82 8.43
CA PHE A 304 16.55 18.33 7.59
C PHE A 304 15.69 19.37 8.34
N VAL A 305 15.30 19.10 9.59
CA VAL A 305 14.51 20.01 10.43
C VAL A 305 15.30 21.27 10.78
N GLU A 306 16.60 21.16 10.96
CA GLU A 306 17.48 22.31 11.22
C GLU A 306 17.63 23.18 9.97
N ALA A 307 17.77 22.60 8.79
CA ALA A 307 17.84 23.31 7.51
C ALA A 307 16.53 24.07 7.19
N ASP A 308 15.37 23.51 7.54
CA ASP A 308 14.06 24.16 7.35
C ASP A 308 13.88 25.38 8.29
N ARG A 309 14.40 25.29 9.52
CA ARG A 309 14.39 26.41 10.49
C ARG A 309 15.30 27.60 10.10
N LEU A 310 16.28 27.37 9.24
CA LEU A 310 17.24 28.37 8.78
C LEU A 310 16.79 29.11 7.51
N GLN A 311 15.67 28.72 6.89
CA GLN A 311 15.09 29.46 5.78
C GLN A 311 14.22 30.60 6.31
N PRO A 312 14.46 31.86 5.89
CA PRO A 312 13.61 32.97 6.27
C PRO A 312 12.19 32.77 5.69
N PRO A 313 11.13 33.22 6.39
CA PRO A 313 9.77 33.15 5.87
C PRO A 313 9.69 33.96 4.55
N ALA A 314 9.09 33.37 3.54
CA ALA A 314 8.85 33.93 2.22
C ALA A 314 7.84 35.09 2.26
#